data_b04af3d749f324c23209a0bb4dcfb68b
#
_entry.id   b04af3d749f324c23209a0bb4dcfb68b
#
_cell.length_a   1.000
_cell.length_b   1.000
_cell.length_c   1.000
_cell.angle_alpha   90.00
_cell.angle_beta   90.00
_cell.angle_gamma   90.00
#
_symmetry.space_group_name_H-M   'P 1'
#
loop_
_entity.id
_entity.type
_entity.pdbx_description
1 polymer ?
#
loop_
_entity_poly.entity_id
_entity_poly.type
_entity_poly.pdbx_seq_one_letter_code
_entity_poly.pdbx_strand_id
1 'polypeptide(L)'
;FALRTRPSAREEMSAQKKVTIDGNQAAAYVAHKTNEVIAIYPITPASPMGELADEWSAEGRKNIWGGIPEIIELQSEAGAAGSVHGAVQAGALTTTFTASQGLLLMIPNMYKIAGELSPVVIHVAARSLAAQALSIFGDHGDVMAARSTGFAMLASCSVQEVMDMALISQAAALRGRLPFVHFFDGFRTSHEMSKVELIPDEIIEAMIDNEWLVAHRGRALTPDEPVIRGTSQNPDVYFQARETVNPYYSAMPGIVQGIMDQFAGLTGRAYRLFDYFGAVDAERVILLMGSGAEAVEETVEHLLGTGEKVGMLRVRLYRPFSAVHLLQALPASTRHIAVLDRCKEPGADGEPLYKDVVTALAEDVASGEGKFKHLPRILGGRYGLSSKEFTPGMIRAVFGNLSAGQAKNKFTVGIHDDLTHTSLEWHADARNLAQEHVKQCLFYGLGSDGTVSANKNTIKIIGEETDNYAQGYFVYDSKKAGAVTVSHLRFSASPIRSTYLVNAGEADFIGCHQTVFLDRFELLDMAAPNAVFLLNTPASVEDVWDTLPR
;
A
#
# COMPACT_ATOMS: atom_id res chain seq x y z
N PHE A 1 9.01 33.63 -40.06
CA PHE A 1 9.80 32.51 -39.51
C PHE A 1 10.01 32.79 -38.03
N ALA A 2 9.16 32.25 -37.16
CA ALA A 2 9.34 32.26 -35.73
C ALA A 2 10.22 31.05 -35.37
N LEU A 3 11.42 31.33 -34.89
CA LEU A 3 12.31 30.34 -34.28
C LEU A 3 11.61 29.75 -33.02
N ARG A 4 11.13 28.50 -33.12
CA ARG A 4 10.80 27.72 -31.93
C ARG A 4 12.10 27.48 -31.19
N THR A 5 12.27 28.15 -30.06
CA THR A 5 13.31 27.80 -29.07
C THR A 5 13.11 26.36 -28.63
N ARG A 6 14.15 25.53 -28.74
CA ARG A 6 14.14 24.19 -28.12
C ARG A 6 13.88 24.37 -26.64
N PRO A 7 12.97 23.60 -26.05
CA PRO A 7 12.76 23.60 -24.60
C PRO A 7 14.08 23.29 -23.92
N SER A 8 14.31 23.88 -22.74
CA SER A 8 15.49 23.61 -21.92
C SER A 8 15.46 22.14 -21.45
N ALA A 9 16.60 21.53 -21.20
CA ALA A 9 16.68 20.16 -20.69
C ALA A 9 15.83 19.94 -19.41
N ARG A 10 15.53 21.00 -18.67
CA ARG A 10 14.56 21.00 -17.55
C ARG A 10 13.10 20.92 -18.00
N GLU A 11 12.77 21.46 -19.16
CA GLU A 11 11.40 21.39 -19.72
C GLU A 11 11.17 20.06 -20.46
N GLU A 12 12.20 19.42 -21.02
CA GLU A 12 12.13 18.07 -21.57
C GLU A 12 12.03 16.99 -20.47
N MET A 13 12.60 17.21 -19.27
CA MET A 13 12.36 16.38 -18.06
C MET A 13 10.95 16.56 -17.47
N SER A 14 10.18 17.57 -17.87
CA SER A 14 8.93 17.95 -17.20
C SER A 14 7.67 17.23 -17.67
N ALA A 15 7.73 16.39 -18.70
CA ALA A 15 6.59 15.56 -19.12
C ALA A 15 6.89 14.08 -18.85
N GLN A 16 6.87 13.66 -17.56
CA GLN A 16 6.97 12.25 -17.23
C GLN A 16 5.81 11.49 -17.92
N LYS A 17 6.15 10.37 -18.56
CA LYS A 17 5.16 9.52 -19.23
C LYS A 17 4.15 9.05 -18.21
N LYS A 18 2.86 9.36 -18.45
CA LYS A 18 1.75 8.83 -17.64
C LYS A 18 1.32 7.48 -18.20
N VAL A 19 1.09 6.53 -17.33
CA VAL A 19 0.59 5.18 -17.65
C VAL A 19 -0.54 4.81 -16.71
N THR A 20 -1.39 3.90 -17.14
CA THR A 20 -2.51 3.41 -16.32
C THR A 20 -2.24 1.96 -15.95
N ILE A 21 -1.82 1.73 -14.70
CA ILE A 21 -1.37 0.44 -14.18
C ILE A 21 -1.94 0.17 -12.80
N ASP A 22 -1.81 -1.06 -12.33
CA ASP A 22 -2.15 -1.42 -10.94
C ASP A 22 -0.91 -1.45 -10.03
N GLY A 23 -1.15 -1.63 -8.72
CA GLY A 23 -0.08 -1.63 -7.74
C GLY A 23 0.91 -2.79 -7.91
N ASN A 24 0.45 -3.96 -8.33
CA ASN A 24 1.34 -5.08 -8.64
C ASN A 24 2.28 -4.75 -9.80
N GLN A 25 1.75 -4.17 -10.88
CA GLN A 25 2.55 -3.75 -12.03
C GLN A 25 3.54 -2.64 -11.66
N ALA A 26 3.13 -1.70 -10.79
CA ALA A 26 3.98 -0.63 -10.30
C ALA A 26 5.19 -1.16 -9.50
N ALA A 27 4.99 -2.13 -8.59
CA ALA A 27 6.06 -2.77 -7.85
C ALA A 27 6.96 -3.63 -8.74
N ALA A 28 6.36 -4.47 -9.59
CA ALA A 28 7.09 -5.35 -10.51
C ALA A 28 7.98 -4.57 -11.47
N TYR A 29 7.51 -3.41 -11.97
CA TYR A 29 8.28 -2.55 -12.86
C TYR A 29 9.62 -2.14 -12.24
N VAL A 30 9.61 -1.60 -11.03
CA VAL A 30 10.84 -1.19 -10.35
C VAL A 30 11.68 -2.40 -9.95
N ALA A 31 11.05 -3.46 -9.44
CA ALA A 31 11.74 -4.69 -9.04
C ALA A 31 12.51 -5.32 -10.22
N HIS A 32 11.88 -5.42 -11.39
CA HIS A 32 12.53 -5.93 -12.59
C HIS A 32 13.69 -5.03 -13.07
N LYS A 33 13.52 -3.70 -12.97
CA LYS A 33 14.56 -2.74 -13.35
C LYS A 33 15.77 -2.75 -12.43
N THR A 34 15.63 -3.16 -11.17
CA THR A 34 16.64 -2.99 -10.13
C THR A 34 17.18 -4.29 -9.54
N ASN A 35 16.85 -5.44 -10.15
CA ASN A 35 17.34 -6.73 -9.68
C ASN A 35 17.91 -7.58 -10.83
N GLU A 36 18.74 -8.56 -10.47
CA GLU A 36 19.38 -9.52 -11.36
C GLU A 36 18.74 -10.91 -11.24
N VAL A 37 18.20 -11.23 -10.04
CA VAL A 37 17.53 -12.50 -9.74
C VAL A 37 16.20 -12.20 -9.05
N ILE A 38 15.13 -12.80 -9.53
CA ILE A 38 13.79 -12.71 -8.94
C ILE A 38 13.28 -14.12 -8.67
N ALA A 39 13.27 -14.51 -7.39
CA ALA A 39 12.77 -15.82 -6.99
C ALA A 39 11.29 -15.71 -6.64
N ILE A 40 10.44 -16.54 -7.24
CA ILE A 40 8.99 -16.44 -7.11
C ILE A 40 8.35 -17.75 -6.65
N TYR A 41 7.25 -17.62 -5.94
CA TYR A 41 6.23 -18.64 -5.76
C TYR A 41 4.87 -17.93 -5.72
N PRO A 42 4.03 -18.10 -6.76
CA PRO A 42 2.82 -17.30 -6.92
C PRO A 42 1.83 -17.48 -5.77
N ILE A 43 1.39 -16.38 -5.18
CA ILE A 43 0.34 -16.33 -4.16
C ILE A 43 -0.55 -15.10 -4.37
N THR A 44 -1.88 -15.29 -4.38
CA THR A 44 -2.85 -14.19 -4.46
C THR A 44 -2.78 -13.30 -3.20
N PRO A 45 -2.75 -11.95 -3.32
CA PRO A 45 -2.88 -11.12 -4.53
C PRO A 45 -1.55 -10.66 -5.13
N ALA A 46 -0.42 -11.24 -4.75
CA ALA A 46 0.92 -10.86 -5.21
C ALA A 46 1.33 -11.53 -6.53
N SER A 47 0.64 -12.59 -6.97
CA SER A 47 0.99 -13.37 -8.18
C SER A 47 1.28 -12.52 -9.42
N PRO A 48 0.50 -11.46 -9.75
CA PRO A 48 0.76 -10.68 -10.95
C PRO A 48 2.13 -10.01 -10.98
N MET A 49 2.77 -9.74 -9.83
CA MET A 49 4.14 -9.21 -9.81
C MET A 49 5.14 -10.20 -10.41
N GLY A 50 5.03 -11.48 -10.03
CA GLY A 50 5.88 -12.54 -10.55
C GLY A 50 5.58 -12.85 -12.02
N GLU A 51 4.30 -12.93 -12.39
CA GLU A 51 3.85 -13.17 -13.77
C GLU A 51 4.38 -12.09 -14.73
N LEU A 52 4.28 -10.81 -14.37
CA LEU A 52 4.81 -9.70 -15.16
C LEU A 52 6.33 -9.72 -15.26
N ALA A 53 7.02 -10.02 -14.16
CA ALA A 53 8.48 -10.10 -14.16
C ALA A 53 8.97 -11.22 -15.10
N ASP A 54 8.30 -12.38 -15.09
CA ASP A 54 8.60 -13.51 -15.97
C ASP A 54 8.31 -13.18 -17.44
N GLU A 55 7.15 -12.59 -17.74
CA GLU A 55 6.79 -12.11 -19.08
C GLU A 55 7.86 -11.16 -19.64
N TRP A 56 8.25 -10.15 -18.86
CA TRP A 56 9.23 -9.16 -19.30
C TRP A 56 10.63 -9.75 -19.50
N SER A 57 11.05 -10.71 -18.66
CA SER A 57 12.30 -11.41 -18.87
C SER A 57 12.26 -12.32 -20.09
N ALA A 58 11.14 -13.02 -20.35
CA ALA A 58 10.93 -13.82 -21.56
C ALA A 58 10.94 -12.98 -22.84
N GLU A 59 10.45 -11.72 -22.77
CA GLU A 59 10.53 -10.73 -23.86
C GLU A 59 11.95 -10.15 -24.04
N GLY A 60 12.89 -10.47 -23.16
CA GLY A 60 14.25 -9.95 -23.22
C GLY A 60 14.40 -8.53 -22.70
N ARG A 61 13.47 -8.02 -21.90
CA ARG A 61 13.59 -6.69 -21.28
C ARG A 61 14.75 -6.67 -20.30
N LYS A 62 15.51 -5.59 -20.37
CA LYS A 62 16.72 -5.42 -19.57
C LYS A 62 16.44 -4.58 -18.33
N ASN A 63 17.19 -4.89 -17.26
CA ASN A 63 17.31 -4.02 -16.10
C ASN A 63 18.23 -2.81 -16.41
N ILE A 64 18.39 -1.88 -15.46
CA ILE A 64 19.19 -0.66 -15.65
C ILE A 64 20.70 -0.95 -15.88
N TRP A 65 21.18 -2.13 -15.58
CA TRP A 65 22.58 -2.54 -15.85
C TRP A 65 22.74 -3.29 -17.15
N GLY A 66 21.69 -3.41 -17.95
CA GLY A 66 21.72 -4.06 -19.27
C GLY A 66 21.60 -5.59 -19.25
N GLY A 67 21.43 -6.19 -18.08
CA GLY A 67 21.13 -7.63 -17.89
C GLY A 67 19.63 -7.90 -17.99
N ILE A 68 19.28 -9.15 -18.35
CA ILE A 68 17.90 -9.63 -18.25
C ILE A 68 17.80 -10.34 -16.90
N PRO A 69 16.85 -9.95 -15.99
CA PRO A 69 16.68 -10.63 -14.72
C PRO A 69 16.38 -12.12 -14.89
N GLU A 70 17.03 -12.96 -14.11
CA GLU A 70 16.72 -14.39 -14.06
C GLU A 70 15.52 -14.62 -13.12
N ILE A 71 14.45 -15.21 -13.67
CA ILE A 71 13.26 -15.55 -12.91
C ILE A 71 13.33 -17.02 -12.52
N ILE A 72 13.23 -17.30 -11.23
CA ILE A 72 13.30 -18.66 -10.69
C ILE A 72 12.01 -18.97 -9.94
N GLU A 73 11.17 -19.84 -10.51
CA GLU A 73 9.98 -20.33 -9.82
C GLU A 73 10.35 -21.51 -8.92
N LEU A 74 10.00 -21.38 -7.65
CA LEU A 74 10.27 -22.37 -6.62
C LEU A 74 8.98 -23.16 -6.29
N GLN A 75 9.07 -24.05 -5.31
CA GLN A 75 7.99 -24.94 -4.91
C GLN A 75 7.32 -24.51 -3.60
N SER A 76 7.84 -23.47 -2.97
CA SER A 76 7.26 -22.82 -1.80
C SER A 76 7.92 -21.47 -1.57
N GLU A 77 7.25 -20.61 -0.81
CA GLU A 77 7.79 -19.30 -0.41
C GLU A 77 9.06 -19.44 0.44
N ALA A 78 9.15 -20.49 1.27
CA ALA A 78 10.39 -20.79 2.00
C ALA A 78 11.56 -21.11 1.06
N GLY A 79 11.29 -21.82 -0.03
CA GLY A 79 12.26 -22.07 -1.10
C GLY A 79 12.67 -20.78 -1.80
N ALA A 80 11.71 -19.92 -2.14
CA ALA A 80 11.97 -18.61 -2.74
C ALA A 80 12.87 -17.75 -1.83
N ALA A 81 12.55 -17.66 -0.53
CA ALA A 81 13.37 -16.94 0.44
C ALA A 81 14.78 -17.53 0.58
N GLY A 82 14.92 -18.87 0.51
CA GLY A 82 16.22 -19.54 0.49
C GLY A 82 17.04 -19.19 -0.76
N SER A 83 16.41 -19.16 -1.93
CA SER A 83 17.04 -18.76 -3.19
C SER A 83 17.48 -17.29 -3.15
N VAL A 84 16.62 -16.38 -2.67
CA VAL A 84 16.95 -14.96 -2.44
C VAL A 84 18.15 -14.83 -1.50
N HIS A 85 18.16 -15.59 -0.38
CA HIS A 85 19.28 -15.57 0.56
C HIS A 85 20.59 -16.03 -0.11
N GLY A 86 20.56 -17.12 -0.86
CA GLY A 86 21.74 -17.60 -1.59
C GLY A 86 22.25 -16.60 -2.62
N ALA A 87 21.34 -16.03 -3.43
CA ALA A 87 21.69 -15.07 -4.47
C ALA A 87 22.31 -13.77 -3.88
N VAL A 88 21.72 -13.21 -2.81
CA VAL A 88 22.29 -12.00 -2.18
C VAL A 88 23.64 -12.27 -1.53
N GLN A 89 23.87 -13.47 -0.98
CA GLN A 89 25.16 -13.85 -0.43
C GLN A 89 26.22 -14.02 -1.53
N ALA A 90 25.83 -14.41 -2.74
CA ALA A 90 26.69 -14.45 -3.91
C ALA A 90 26.94 -13.05 -4.55
N GLY A 91 26.34 -11.99 -4.01
CA GLY A 91 26.52 -10.60 -4.47
C GLY A 91 25.53 -10.16 -5.54
N ALA A 92 24.54 -10.97 -5.90
CA ALA A 92 23.49 -10.58 -6.83
C ALA A 92 22.48 -9.63 -6.15
N LEU A 93 21.91 -8.71 -6.93
CA LEU A 93 20.71 -7.96 -6.52
C LEU A 93 19.50 -8.87 -6.73
N THR A 94 18.72 -9.07 -5.68
CA THR A 94 17.66 -10.07 -5.69
C THR A 94 16.42 -9.61 -4.92
N THR A 95 15.26 -10.08 -5.36
CA THR A 95 13.97 -9.79 -4.76
C THR A 95 13.02 -10.97 -4.85
N THR A 96 11.88 -10.87 -4.16
CA THR A 96 10.74 -11.79 -4.25
C THR A 96 9.44 -11.05 -3.96
N PHE A 97 8.32 -11.67 -4.36
CA PHE A 97 6.96 -11.18 -4.19
C PHE A 97 6.14 -12.18 -3.38
N THR A 98 5.38 -11.70 -2.40
CA THR A 98 4.61 -12.61 -1.55
C THR A 98 3.42 -11.93 -0.87
N ALA A 99 2.66 -12.72 -0.10
CA ALA A 99 1.52 -12.29 0.71
C ALA A 99 1.22 -13.33 1.80
N SER A 100 0.54 -12.92 2.87
CA SER A 100 -0.14 -13.81 3.82
C SER A 100 0.79 -14.92 4.39
N GLN A 101 0.32 -16.17 4.37
CA GLN A 101 1.10 -17.33 4.84
C GLN A 101 2.44 -17.47 4.11
N GLY A 102 2.53 -17.04 2.85
CA GLY A 102 3.78 -17.04 2.11
C GLY A 102 4.87 -16.21 2.80
N LEU A 103 4.52 -15.00 3.26
CA LEU A 103 5.45 -14.19 4.04
C LEU A 103 5.85 -14.88 5.35
N LEU A 104 4.91 -15.55 6.02
CA LEU A 104 5.20 -16.27 7.26
C LEU A 104 6.18 -17.43 7.03
N LEU A 105 6.08 -18.13 5.91
CA LEU A 105 7.01 -19.19 5.55
C LEU A 105 8.43 -18.67 5.26
N MET A 106 8.58 -17.39 4.92
CA MET A 106 9.88 -16.75 4.72
C MET A 106 10.57 -16.32 6.03
N ILE A 107 9.84 -16.20 7.15
CA ILE A 107 10.34 -15.62 8.41
C ILE A 107 11.68 -16.20 8.87
N PRO A 108 11.93 -17.50 8.88
CA PRO A 108 13.25 -18.04 9.29
C PRO A 108 14.40 -17.48 8.45
N ASN A 109 14.23 -17.41 7.13
CA ASN A 109 15.22 -16.81 6.23
C ASN A 109 15.32 -15.28 6.42
N MET A 110 14.21 -14.60 6.70
CA MET A 110 14.22 -13.15 6.95
C MET A 110 15.09 -12.80 8.16
N TYR A 111 14.99 -13.53 9.27
CA TYR A 111 15.89 -13.35 10.42
C TYR A 111 17.36 -13.50 10.03
N LYS A 112 17.65 -14.45 9.17
CA LYS A 112 19.01 -14.73 8.69
C LYS A 112 19.53 -13.60 7.80
N ILE A 113 18.75 -13.18 6.80
CA ILE A 113 19.08 -12.10 5.87
C ILE A 113 19.32 -10.79 6.63
N ALA A 114 18.44 -10.46 7.60
CA ALA A 114 18.55 -9.25 8.43
C ALA A 114 19.79 -9.31 9.34
N GLY A 115 20.03 -10.45 9.99
CA GLY A 115 21.19 -10.64 10.87
C GLY A 115 22.53 -10.55 10.14
N GLU A 116 22.55 -10.82 8.84
CA GLU A 116 23.71 -10.70 7.98
C GLU A 116 23.84 -9.34 7.28
N LEU A 117 22.93 -8.39 7.58
CA LEU A 117 22.90 -7.04 7.01
C LEU A 117 22.92 -7.07 5.47
N SER A 118 22.10 -7.92 4.88
CA SER A 118 22.03 -8.16 3.45
C SER A 118 20.94 -7.31 2.80
N PRO A 119 21.22 -6.53 1.75
CA PRO A 119 20.26 -5.62 1.12
C PRO A 119 19.32 -6.40 0.18
N VAL A 120 18.15 -6.71 0.67
CA VAL A 120 17.07 -7.38 -0.09
C VAL A 120 15.79 -6.57 0.09
N VAL A 121 14.97 -6.45 -0.95
CA VAL A 121 13.62 -5.94 -0.84
C VAL A 121 12.64 -7.08 -1.11
N ILE A 122 11.71 -7.32 -0.21
CA ILE A 122 10.55 -8.20 -0.41
C ILE A 122 9.33 -7.31 -0.64
N HIS A 123 8.68 -7.43 -1.79
CA HIS A 123 7.45 -6.69 -2.07
C HIS A 123 6.23 -7.53 -1.65
N VAL A 124 5.38 -6.96 -0.82
CA VAL A 124 4.26 -7.66 -0.20
C VAL A 124 2.94 -6.96 -0.54
N ALA A 125 2.07 -7.66 -1.28
CA ALA A 125 0.67 -7.29 -1.38
C ALA A 125 -0.06 -7.83 -0.14
N ALA A 126 -0.09 -7.03 0.93
CA ALA A 126 -0.46 -7.46 2.28
C ALA A 126 -1.87 -8.06 2.33
N ARG A 127 -1.98 -9.26 2.89
CA ARG A 127 -3.20 -10.08 2.89
C ARG A 127 -3.45 -10.70 4.26
N SER A 128 -4.74 -10.83 4.60
CA SER A 128 -5.20 -11.52 5.81
C SER A 128 -4.55 -12.90 5.99
N LEU A 129 -4.22 -13.23 7.22
CA LEU A 129 -3.79 -14.58 7.59
C LEU A 129 -5.00 -15.51 7.76
N ALA A 130 -4.87 -16.75 7.33
CA ALA A 130 -5.86 -17.77 7.65
C ALA A 130 -5.86 -18.04 9.16
N ALA A 131 -6.98 -17.72 9.79
CA ALA A 131 -7.23 -17.93 11.22
C ALA A 131 -8.47 -18.81 11.41
N GLN A 132 -9.63 -18.23 11.75
CA GLN A 132 -10.90 -18.98 11.83
C GLN A 132 -11.40 -19.38 10.43
N ALA A 133 -10.99 -18.67 9.38
CA ALA A 133 -11.27 -18.96 7.99
C ALA A 133 -10.18 -18.37 7.09
N LEU A 134 -10.12 -18.83 5.85
CA LEU A 134 -9.28 -18.23 4.82
C LEU A 134 -9.97 -16.97 4.29
N SER A 135 -9.21 -15.86 4.22
CA SER A 135 -9.55 -14.70 3.41
C SER A 135 -8.39 -14.36 2.48
N ILE A 136 -8.70 -14.10 1.21
CA ILE A 136 -7.70 -13.68 0.22
C ILE A 136 -7.53 -12.16 0.18
N PHE A 137 -8.38 -11.42 0.89
CA PHE A 137 -8.42 -9.96 0.86
C PHE A 137 -7.41 -9.32 1.81
N GLY A 138 -7.15 -8.01 1.58
CA GLY A 138 -6.07 -7.30 2.22
C GLY A 138 -6.31 -6.93 3.67
N ASP A 139 -5.31 -7.12 4.49
CA ASP A 139 -5.04 -6.45 5.76
C ASP A 139 -3.53 -6.58 6.10
N HIS A 140 -3.11 -6.05 7.23
CA HIS A 140 -1.70 -6.02 7.62
C HIS A 140 -1.29 -7.16 8.58
N GLY A 141 -2.11 -8.20 8.74
CA GLY A 141 -1.82 -9.30 9.67
C GLY A 141 -0.50 -10.01 9.37
N ASP A 142 -0.19 -10.22 8.09
CA ASP A 142 1.03 -10.87 7.62
C ASP A 142 2.29 -10.03 7.87
N VAL A 143 2.29 -8.76 7.45
CA VAL A 143 3.45 -7.88 7.65
C VAL A 143 3.68 -7.58 9.14
N MET A 144 2.63 -7.49 9.95
CA MET A 144 2.76 -7.32 11.39
C MET A 144 3.34 -8.57 12.08
N ALA A 145 3.05 -9.77 11.57
CA ALA A 145 3.69 -11.00 12.06
C ALA A 145 5.20 -11.01 11.76
N ALA A 146 5.62 -10.40 10.66
CA ALA A 146 7.03 -10.33 10.25
C ALA A 146 7.83 -9.16 10.88
N ARG A 147 7.18 -8.25 11.61
CA ARG A 147 7.80 -7.00 12.12
C ARG A 147 9.02 -7.18 13.04
N SER A 148 9.17 -8.36 13.65
CA SER A 148 10.29 -8.68 14.54
C SER A 148 11.49 -9.30 13.85
N THR A 149 11.43 -9.53 12.54
CA THR A 149 12.51 -10.21 11.78
C THR A 149 13.78 -9.38 11.61
N GLY A 150 13.67 -8.06 11.78
CA GLY A 150 14.77 -7.12 11.54
C GLY A 150 14.72 -6.49 10.13
N PHE A 151 13.74 -6.82 9.31
CA PHE A 151 13.51 -6.08 8.07
C PHE A 151 13.01 -4.68 8.37
N ALA A 152 13.54 -3.68 7.69
CA ALA A 152 12.91 -2.36 7.63
C ALA A 152 11.57 -2.50 6.91
N MET A 153 10.56 -1.72 7.30
CA MET A 153 9.20 -1.85 6.79
C MET A 153 8.71 -0.52 6.24
N LEU A 154 8.46 -0.47 4.94
CA LEU A 154 8.02 0.73 4.22
C LEU A 154 6.64 0.49 3.61
N ALA A 155 5.65 1.28 4.03
CA ALA A 155 4.26 1.19 3.58
C ALA A 155 3.97 2.17 2.43
N SER A 156 3.16 1.74 1.47
CA SER A 156 2.61 2.58 0.40
C SER A 156 1.09 2.66 0.52
N CYS A 157 0.49 3.80 0.18
CA CYS A 157 -0.95 4.01 0.28
C CYS A 157 -1.68 4.07 -1.07
N SER A 158 -0.98 4.31 -2.18
CA SER A 158 -1.54 4.43 -3.52
C SER A 158 -0.67 3.73 -4.55
N VAL A 159 -1.18 3.54 -5.76
CA VAL A 159 -0.43 2.93 -6.87
C VAL A 159 0.82 3.73 -7.22
N GLN A 160 0.75 5.08 -7.19
CA GLN A 160 1.94 5.92 -7.39
C GLN A 160 2.97 5.68 -6.28
N GLU A 161 2.53 5.66 -5.02
CA GLU A 161 3.46 5.39 -3.91
C GLU A 161 4.07 3.99 -3.96
N VAL A 162 3.35 2.99 -4.47
CA VAL A 162 3.93 1.64 -4.66
C VAL A 162 5.15 1.70 -5.58
N MET A 163 5.07 2.40 -6.71
CA MET A 163 6.20 2.56 -7.61
C MET A 163 7.35 3.32 -6.95
N ASP A 164 7.04 4.44 -6.31
CA ASP A 164 8.03 5.34 -5.73
C ASP A 164 8.74 4.71 -4.51
N MET A 165 7.97 4.07 -3.61
CA MET A 165 8.52 3.40 -2.43
C MET A 165 9.27 2.11 -2.78
N ALA A 166 8.95 1.44 -3.89
CA ALA A 166 9.74 0.32 -4.39
C ALA A 166 11.17 0.76 -4.71
N LEU A 167 11.34 1.91 -5.39
CA LEU A 167 12.67 2.45 -5.70
C LEU A 167 13.38 2.98 -4.45
N ILE A 168 12.66 3.71 -3.59
CA ILE A 168 13.21 4.24 -2.34
C ILE A 168 13.69 3.10 -1.43
N SER A 169 12.92 1.99 -1.32
CA SER A 169 13.32 0.84 -0.51
C SER A 169 14.57 0.15 -1.07
N GLN A 170 14.69 0.02 -2.39
CA GLN A 170 15.85 -0.59 -3.04
C GLN A 170 17.12 0.24 -2.80
N ALA A 171 17.05 1.56 -3.01
CA ALA A 171 18.16 2.46 -2.76
C ALA A 171 18.56 2.49 -1.26
N ALA A 172 17.57 2.54 -0.36
CA ALA A 172 17.80 2.55 1.08
C ALA A 172 18.38 1.23 1.57
N ALA A 173 17.94 0.08 1.03
CA ALA A 173 18.48 -1.22 1.38
C ALA A 173 19.97 -1.32 1.02
N LEU A 174 20.34 -0.90 -0.18
CA LEU A 174 21.75 -0.90 -0.63
C LEU A 174 22.62 0.03 0.21
N ARG A 175 22.18 1.27 0.42
CA ARG A 175 22.92 2.27 1.18
C ARG A 175 23.06 1.90 2.66
N GLY A 176 21.97 1.44 3.27
CA GLY A 176 21.87 1.21 4.71
C GLY A 176 22.21 -0.21 5.13
N ARG A 177 22.36 -1.15 4.20
CA ARG A 177 22.64 -2.58 4.44
C ARG A 177 21.58 -3.29 5.30
N LEU A 178 20.33 -2.82 5.27
CA LEU A 178 19.21 -3.50 5.88
C LEU A 178 18.24 -3.99 4.80
N PRO A 179 17.69 -5.18 4.95
CA PRO A 179 16.62 -5.64 4.07
C PRO A 179 15.31 -4.90 4.36
N PHE A 180 14.43 -4.84 3.35
CA PHE A 180 13.14 -4.17 3.42
C PHE A 180 11.98 -5.12 3.12
N VAL A 181 10.91 -4.97 3.85
CA VAL A 181 9.55 -5.30 3.43
C VAL A 181 8.93 -4.00 2.91
N HIS A 182 8.78 -3.90 1.60
CA HIS A 182 7.96 -2.89 0.97
C HIS A 182 6.55 -3.45 0.81
N PHE A 183 5.54 -2.86 1.44
CA PHE A 183 4.20 -3.41 1.46
C PHE A 183 3.12 -2.39 1.11
N PHE A 184 2.06 -2.90 0.54
CA PHE A 184 0.85 -2.16 0.17
C PHE A 184 -0.35 -3.08 0.29
N ASP A 185 -1.54 -2.50 0.39
CA ASP A 185 -2.75 -3.27 0.66
C ASP A 185 -3.12 -4.20 -0.50
N GLY A 186 -3.26 -5.48 -0.20
CA GLY A 186 -3.76 -6.48 -1.15
C GLY A 186 -5.17 -6.13 -1.62
N PHE A 187 -5.44 -6.31 -2.90
CA PHE A 187 -6.63 -5.90 -3.65
C PHE A 187 -6.87 -4.38 -3.66
N ARG A 188 -6.91 -3.70 -2.51
CA ARG A 188 -7.19 -2.26 -2.42
C ARG A 188 -6.19 -1.39 -3.18
N THR A 189 -4.91 -1.76 -3.14
CA THR A 189 -3.86 -1.07 -3.89
C THR A 189 -3.26 -1.97 -4.97
N SER A 190 -3.07 -3.26 -4.66
CA SER A 190 -2.41 -4.18 -5.59
C SER A 190 -3.16 -4.39 -6.91
N HIS A 191 -4.49 -4.28 -6.91
CA HIS A 191 -5.35 -4.45 -8.09
C HIS A 191 -6.11 -3.18 -8.47
N GLU A 192 -5.89 -2.08 -7.77
CA GLU A 192 -6.41 -0.79 -8.17
C GLU A 192 -5.72 -0.30 -9.44
N MET A 193 -6.51 -0.01 -10.47
CA MET A 193 -6.01 0.65 -11.67
C MET A 193 -6.01 2.15 -11.46
N SER A 194 -4.86 2.79 -11.66
CA SER A 194 -4.73 4.25 -11.52
C SER A 194 -3.78 4.81 -12.59
N LYS A 195 -4.02 6.05 -13.01
CA LYS A 195 -3.11 6.81 -13.88
C LYS A 195 -1.98 7.37 -13.03
N VAL A 196 -0.75 6.92 -13.29
CA VAL A 196 0.46 7.28 -12.54
C VAL A 196 1.55 7.83 -13.45
N GLU A 197 2.49 8.54 -12.86
CA GLU A 197 3.71 9.00 -13.53
C GLU A 197 4.76 7.91 -13.45
N LEU A 198 5.14 7.37 -14.61
CA LEU A 198 6.16 6.33 -14.71
C LEU A 198 7.53 6.90 -14.36
N ILE A 199 8.28 6.20 -13.52
CA ILE A 199 9.68 6.56 -13.24
C ILE A 199 10.54 6.11 -14.43
N PRO A 200 11.22 7.02 -15.15
CA PRO A 200 12.10 6.65 -16.27
C PRO A 200 13.41 6.03 -15.77
N ASP A 201 14.07 5.28 -16.64
CA ASP A 201 15.31 4.55 -16.30
C ASP A 201 16.41 5.49 -15.78
N GLU A 202 16.51 6.71 -16.30
CA GLU A 202 17.50 7.72 -15.88
C GLU A 202 17.31 8.15 -14.42
N ILE A 203 16.08 8.21 -13.94
CA ILE A 203 15.80 8.50 -12.52
C ILE A 203 16.11 7.27 -11.68
N ILE A 204 15.77 6.05 -12.14
CA ILE A 204 16.11 4.82 -11.42
C ILE A 204 17.64 4.71 -11.25
N GLU A 205 18.40 4.94 -12.32
CA GLU A 205 19.87 4.96 -12.29
C GLU A 205 20.42 6.04 -11.34
N ALA A 206 19.86 7.25 -11.37
CA ALA A 206 20.30 8.35 -10.51
C ALA A 206 20.02 8.10 -9.01
N MET A 207 19.06 7.24 -8.68
CA MET A 207 18.72 6.88 -7.30
C MET A 207 19.60 5.79 -6.71
N ILE A 208 20.32 5.02 -7.53
CA ILE A 208 21.15 3.90 -7.08
C ILE A 208 22.61 4.20 -7.37
N ASP A 209 23.36 4.53 -6.31
CA ASP A 209 24.79 4.82 -6.40
C ASP A 209 25.59 3.53 -6.70
N ASN A 210 26.43 3.58 -7.72
CA ASN A 210 27.31 2.48 -8.08
C ASN A 210 28.30 2.10 -6.97
N GLU A 211 28.69 3.02 -6.10
CA GLU A 211 29.54 2.71 -4.95
C GLU A 211 28.86 1.74 -3.98
N TRP A 212 27.54 1.86 -3.79
CA TRP A 212 26.79 0.94 -2.92
C TRP A 212 26.73 -0.47 -3.52
N LEU A 213 26.59 -0.55 -4.86
CA LEU A 213 26.61 -1.82 -5.58
C LEU A 213 27.98 -2.50 -5.52
N VAL A 214 29.06 -1.75 -5.76
CA VAL A 214 30.44 -2.25 -5.63
C VAL A 214 30.70 -2.73 -4.21
N ALA A 215 30.29 -1.95 -3.21
CA ALA A 215 30.44 -2.32 -1.81
C ALA A 215 29.61 -3.57 -1.44
N HIS A 216 28.40 -3.74 -2.03
CA HIS A 216 27.61 -4.97 -1.85
C HIS A 216 28.32 -6.19 -2.44
N ARG A 217 28.77 -6.11 -3.69
CA ARG A 217 29.50 -7.20 -4.37
C ARG A 217 30.83 -7.53 -3.69
N GLY A 218 31.53 -6.52 -3.16
CA GLY A 218 32.75 -6.71 -2.38
C GLY A 218 32.57 -7.50 -1.06
N ARG A 219 31.32 -7.67 -0.62
CA ARG A 219 30.98 -8.51 0.55
C ARG A 219 30.45 -9.88 0.17
N ALA A 220 30.40 -10.22 -1.12
CA ALA A 220 29.92 -11.52 -1.58
C ALA A 220 30.80 -12.66 -1.04
N LEU A 221 30.16 -13.82 -0.84
CA LEU A 221 30.90 -15.04 -0.55
C LEU A 221 31.66 -15.48 -1.79
N THR A 222 32.98 -15.52 -1.71
CA THR A 222 33.86 -15.95 -2.80
C THR A 222 34.95 -16.86 -2.26
N PRO A 223 35.42 -17.85 -3.05
CA PRO A 223 36.58 -18.67 -2.69
C PRO A 223 37.87 -17.87 -2.52
N ASP A 224 38.00 -16.70 -3.20
CA ASP A 224 39.20 -15.88 -3.17
C ASP A 224 39.35 -15.13 -1.84
N GLU A 225 38.23 -14.76 -1.21
CA GLU A 225 38.19 -14.10 0.11
C GLU A 225 37.19 -14.83 1.02
N PRO A 226 37.54 -16.03 1.53
CA PRO A 226 36.61 -16.85 2.29
C PRO A 226 36.29 -16.24 3.65
N VAL A 227 35.00 -16.09 3.94
CA VAL A 227 34.46 -15.63 5.24
C VAL A 227 33.49 -16.66 5.80
N ILE A 228 33.51 -16.85 7.11
CA ILE A 228 32.56 -17.72 7.80
C ILE A 228 31.35 -16.85 8.22
N ARG A 229 30.16 -17.23 7.75
CA ARG A 229 28.88 -16.62 8.14
C ARG A 229 27.93 -17.69 8.65
N GLY A 230 27.07 -17.32 9.60
CA GLY A 230 25.98 -18.19 10.03
C GLY A 230 26.41 -19.40 10.84
N THR A 231 27.52 -19.32 11.55
CA THR A 231 27.96 -20.36 12.49
C THR A 231 27.18 -20.30 13.80
N SER A 232 27.28 -21.38 14.59
CA SER A 232 26.82 -21.38 15.97
C SER A 232 27.65 -20.44 16.84
N GLN A 233 27.01 -19.71 17.72
CA GLN A 233 27.63 -18.86 18.73
C GLN A 233 27.19 -19.29 20.12
N ASN A 234 28.12 -19.33 21.05
CA ASN A 234 27.87 -19.64 22.44
C ASN A 234 27.30 -18.41 23.21
N PRO A 235 26.74 -18.60 24.42
CA PRO A 235 26.14 -17.51 25.21
C PRO A 235 27.08 -16.33 25.49
N ASP A 236 28.37 -16.57 25.54
CA ASP A 236 29.41 -15.56 25.80
C ASP A 236 29.57 -14.52 24.65
N VAL A 237 29.15 -14.85 23.42
CA VAL A 237 29.29 -13.96 22.25
C VAL A 237 27.97 -13.64 21.57
N TYR A 238 26.94 -14.48 21.65
CA TYR A 238 25.70 -14.32 20.87
C TYR A 238 24.97 -13.01 21.17
N PHE A 239 24.75 -12.68 22.46
CA PHE A 239 24.06 -11.47 22.85
C PHE A 239 24.82 -10.21 22.37
N GLN A 240 26.13 -10.18 22.59
CA GLN A 240 26.97 -9.09 22.15
C GLN A 240 26.94 -8.91 20.62
N ALA A 241 27.00 -10.02 19.88
CA ALA A 241 26.88 -9.99 18.43
C ALA A 241 25.52 -9.44 17.96
N ARG A 242 24.43 -9.75 18.66
CA ARG A 242 23.10 -9.18 18.38
C ARG A 242 23.04 -7.66 18.52
N GLU A 243 23.81 -7.08 19.45
CA GLU A 243 23.85 -5.64 19.66
C GLU A 243 24.68 -4.90 18.61
N THR A 244 25.56 -5.58 17.86
CA THR A 244 26.41 -4.95 16.84
C THR A 244 25.62 -4.39 15.65
N VAL A 245 24.36 -4.77 15.47
CA VAL A 245 23.49 -4.28 14.39
C VAL A 245 22.86 -2.90 14.70
N ASN A 246 22.85 -2.47 15.96
CA ASN A 246 22.15 -1.26 16.41
C ASN A 246 22.52 0.00 15.62
N PRO A 247 23.80 0.28 15.25
CA PRO A 247 24.14 1.45 14.46
C PRO A 247 23.44 1.51 13.08
N TYR A 248 23.22 0.35 12.43
CA TYR A 248 22.53 0.29 11.14
C TYR A 248 21.05 0.66 11.28
N TYR A 249 20.38 0.14 12.32
CA TYR A 249 18.98 0.47 12.59
C TYR A 249 18.81 1.94 13.02
N SER A 250 19.72 2.47 13.82
CA SER A 250 19.69 3.87 14.25
C SER A 250 19.90 4.85 13.09
N ALA A 251 20.71 4.49 12.11
CA ALA A 251 20.98 5.34 10.94
C ALA A 251 19.85 5.26 9.89
N MET A 252 19.08 4.17 9.84
CA MET A 252 18.15 3.88 8.75
C MET A 252 17.06 4.97 8.55
N PRO A 253 16.42 5.53 9.59
CA PRO A 253 15.43 6.60 9.39
C PRO A 253 16.01 7.80 8.64
N GLY A 254 17.22 8.25 9.01
CA GLY A 254 17.91 9.34 8.31
C GLY A 254 18.30 8.96 6.87
N ILE A 255 18.69 7.73 6.62
CA ILE A 255 19.00 7.22 5.27
C ILE A 255 17.73 7.24 4.40
N VAL A 256 16.62 6.70 4.88
CA VAL A 256 15.36 6.66 4.12
C VAL A 256 14.88 8.08 3.82
N GLN A 257 14.90 9.00 4.81
CA GLN A 257 14.50 10.38 4.58
C GLN A 257 15.41 11.06 3.55
N GLY A 258 16.73 10.87 3.63
CA GLY A 258 17.65 11.41 2.65
C GLY A 258 17.44 10.88 1.23
N ILE A 259 17.07 9.60 1.08
CA ILE A 259 16.67 9.00 -0.21
C ILE A 259 15.34 9.59 -0.70
N MET A 260 14.34 9.78 0.17
CA MET A 260 13.08 10.47 -0.16
C MET A 260 13.32 11.91 -0.62
N ASP A 261 14.23 12.63 0.03
CA ASP A 261 14.57 14.02 -0.35
C ASP A 261 15.31 14.06 -1.71
N GLN A 262 16.20 13.10 -1.99
CA GLN A 262 16.83 12.93 -3.31
C GLN A 262 15.78 12.64 -4.39
N PHE A 263 14.86 11.72 -4.11
CA PHE A 263 13.76 11.39 -5.00
C PHE A 263 12.88 12.61 -5.31
N ALA A 264 12.54 13.40 -4.29
CA ALA A 264 11.79 14.64 -4.46
C ALA A 264 12.51 15.65 -5.36
N GLY A 265 13.84 15.74 -5.24
CA GLY A 265 14.67 16.60 -6.11
C GLY A 265 14.64 16.18 -7.58
N LEU A 266 14.48 14.88 -7.86
CA LEU A 266 14.46 14.33 -9.21
C LEU A 266 13.06 14.32 -9.84
N THR A 267 12.01 14.11 -9.04
CA THR A 267 10.65 13.87 -9.54
C THR A 267 9.65 14.96 -9.20
N GLY A 268 9.96 15.83 -8.22
CA GLY A 268 9.02 16.79 -7.64
C GLY A 268 8.04 16.16 -6.61
N ARG A 269 8.02 14.85 -6.45
CA ARG A 269 7.16 14.14 -5.48
C ARG A 269 7.89 14.00 -4.14
N ALA A 270 7.42 14.72 -3.13
CA ALA A 270 8.03 14.76 -1.80
C ALA A 270 7.32 13.83 -0.83
N TYR A 271 8.11 13.07 -0.07
CA TYR A 271 7.65 12.12 0.93
C TYR A 271 8.38 12.31 2.27
N ARG A 272 7.69 11.98 3.36
CA ARG A 272 8.26 11.95 4.72
C ARG A 272 8.04 10.59 5.34
N LEU A 273 8.89 10.23 6.32
CA LEU A 273 8.73 8.99 7.09
C LEU A 273 7.39 8.96 7.81
N PHE A 274 7.00 10.11 8.37
CA PHE A 274 5.71 10.42 8.95
C PHE A 274 5.21 11.71 8.30
N ASP A 275 4.12 11.64 7.60
CA ASP A 275 3.62 12.75 6.77
C ASP A 275 2.32 13.27 7.33
N TYR A 276 2.34 14.52 7.79
CA TYR A 276 1.20 15.17 8.41
C TYR A 276 0.39 15.95 7.38
N PHE A 277 -0.92 15.80 7.44
CA PHE A 277 -1.88 16.62 6.71
C PHE A 277 -3.01 17.08 7.65
N GLY A 278 -3.35 18.38 7.63
CA GLY A 278 -4.42 18.92 8.45
C GLY A 278 -4.16 20.34 8.96
N ALA A 279 -4.97 20.77 9.94
CA ALA A 279 -4.80 22.06 10.60
C ALA A 279 -3.45 22.14 11.32
N VAL A 280 -2.76 23.27 11.23
CA VAL A 280 -1.48 23.49 11.92
C VAL A 280 -1.62 23.45 13.46
N ASP A 281 -2.83 23.72 13.94
CA ASP A 281 -3.23 23.68 15.34
C ASP A 281 -4.25 22.58 15.65
N ALA A 282 -4.17 21.45 14.92
CA ALA A 282 -5.08 20.32 15.12
C ALA A 282 -5.01 19.80 16.56
N GLU A 283 -6.18 19.61 17.14
CA GLU A 283 -6.35 19.01 18.48
C GLU A 283 -6.64 17.51 18.41
N ARG A 284 -7.17 17.03 17.27
CA ARG A 284 -7.53 15.63 17.02
C ARG A 284 -6.80 15.14 15.78
N VAL A 285 -6.08 14.02 15.90
CA VAL A 285 -5.27 13.45 14.81
C VAL A 285 -5.60 11.96 14.67
N ILE A 286 -5.81 11.51 13.43
CA ILE A 286 -5.85 10.08 13.08
C ILE A 286 -4.48 9.67 12.53
N LEU A 287 -3.95 8.56 12.99
CA LEU A 287 -2.64 8.01 12.61
C LEU A 287 -2.82 6.60 12.07
N LEU A 288 -2.31 6.32 10.86
CA LEU A 288 -2.48 5.03 10.19
C LEU A 288 -1.45 4.78 9.08
N MET A 289 -1.49 3.56 8.50
CA MET A 289 -0.69 3.12 7.35
C MET A 289 -1.60 2.60 6.21
N GLY A 290 -1.05 2.55 4.99
CA GLY A 290 -1.68 1.92 3.84
C GLY A 290 -2.81 2.74 3.21
N SER A 291 -3.61 2.10 2.37
CA SER A 291 -4.62 2.77 1.52
C SER A 291 -5.68 3.56 2.26
N GLY A 292 -5.97 3.20 3.51
CA GLY A 292 -6.91 3.97 4.34
C GLY A 292 -6.49 5.42 4.56
N ALA A 293 -5.20 5.74 4.41
CA ALA A 293 -4.69 7.09 4.60
C ALA A 293 -5.25 8.08 3.57
N GLU A 294 -5.51 7.66 2.34
CA GLU A 294 -6.10 8.53 1.32
C GLU A 294 -7.54 8.93 1.64
N ALA A 295 -8.35 7.97 2.11
CA ALA A 295 -9.71 8.26 2.55
C ALA A 295 -9.75 9.18 3.77
N VAL A 296 -8.78 9.04 4.69
CA VAL A 296 -8.65 9.94 5.84
C VAL A 296 -8.23 11.34 5.39
N GLU A 297 -7.27 11.45 4.46
CA GLU A 297 -6.82 12.74 3.92
C GLU A 297 -7.98 13.52 3.27
N GLU A 298 -8.75 12.86 2.41
CA GLU A 298 -9.93 13.45 1.77
C GLU A 298 -10.97 13.88 2.80
N THR A 299 -11.21 13.07 3.84
CA THR A 299 -12.16 13.42 4.91
C THR A 299 -11.65 14.61 5.75
N VAL A 300 -10.35 14.66 6.06
CA VAL A 300 -9.72 15.77 6.78
C VAL A 300 -9.84 17.05 5.96
N GLU A 301 -9.55 17.01 4.65
CA GLU A 301 -9.70 18.17 3.75
C GLU A 301 -11.13 18.76 3.81
N HIS A 302 -12.13 17.88 3.77
CA HIS A 302 -13.53 18.29 3.90
C HIS A 302 -13.84 18.93 5.27
N LEU A 303 -13.37 18.30 6.36
CA LEU A 303 -13.59 18.80 7.73
C LEU A 303 -12.89 20.14 7.99
N LEU A 304 -11.72 20.36 7.40
CA LEU A 304 -11.04 21.65 7.41
C LEU A 304 -11.88 22.75 6.75
N GLY A 305 -12.56 22.42 5.63
CA GLY A 305 -13.51 23.31 4.95
C GLY A 305 -14.69 23.72 5.81
N THR A 306 -15.05 22.92 6.82
CA THR A 306 -16.09 23.24 7.82
C THR A 306 -15.54 23.91 9.09
N GLY A 307 -14.24 24.17 9.16
CA GLY A 307 -13.57 24.87 10.26
C GLY A 307 -13.15 23.96 11.43
N GLU A 308 -13.14 22.64 11.26
CA GLU A 308 -12.68 21.72 12.29
C GLU A 308 -11.15 21.68 12.41
N LYS A 309 -10.63 21.60 13.65
CA LYS A 309 -9.21 21.49 13.96
C LYS A 309 -8.78 20.03 14.02
N VAL A 310 -8.73 19.41 12.86
CA VAL A 310 -8.38 17.99 12.69
C VAL A 310 -7.18 17.81 11.80
N GLY A 311 -6.54 16.67 11.92
CA GLY A 311 -5.45 16.27 11.07
C GLY A 311 -5.28 14.76 11.01
N MET A 312 -4.40 14.33 10.13
CA MET A 312 -3.97 12.95 10.02
C MET A 312 -2.45 12.85 9.95
N LEU A 313 -1.91 11.72 10.34
CA LEU A 313 -0.52 11.37 10.18
C LEU A 313 -0.42 10.02 9.45
N ARG A 314 0.19 10.05 8.27
CA ARG A 314 0.50 8.86 7.47
C ARG A 314 1.85 8.33 7.86
N VAL A 315 1.93 7.04 8.23
CA VAL A 315 3.19 6.35 8.52
C VAL A 315 3.66 5.62 7.28
N ARG A 316 4.85 5.97 6.76
CA ARG A 316 5.51 5.24 5.67
C ARG A 316 6.60 4.31 6.20
N LEU A 317 7.56 4.80 6.97
CA LEU A 317 8.56 3.94 7.60
C LEU A 317 8.05 3.45 8.97
N TYR A 318 7.59 2.21 9.01
CA TYR A 318 7.11 1.60 10.25
C TYR A 318 8.24 0.96 11.06
N ARG A 319 9.24 0.38 10.40
CA ARG A 319 10.47 -0.16 11.03
C ARG A 319 11.71 0.30 10.27
N PRO A 320 12.76 0.74 10.95
CA PRO A 320 12.82 1.09 12.38
C PRO A 320 11.83 2.20 12.72
N PHE A 321 11.13 2.08 13.87
CA PHE A 321 10.19 3.10 14.32
C PHE A 321 10.96 4.31 14.87
N SER A 322 10.74 5.48 14.28
CA SER A 322 11.43 6.71 14.69
C SER A 322 10.52 7.64 15.49
N ALA A 323 10.60 7.54 16.82
CA ALA A 323 9.88 8.45 17.71
C ALA A 323 10.17 9.93 17.42
N VAL A 324 11.42 10.26 17.07
CA VAL A 324 11.83 11.66 16.76
C VAL A 324 11.04 12.20 15.56
N HIS A 325 10.94 11.45 14.46
CA HIS A 325 10.20 11.91 13.28
C HIS A 325 8.70 11.94 13.51
N LEU A 326 8.14 10.98 14.27
CA LEU A 326 6.75 11.00 14.70
C LEU A 326 6.43 12.29 15.48
N LEU A 327 7.22 12.59 16.49
CA LEU A 327 7.03 13.75 17.34
C LEU A 327 7.20 15.06 16.55
N GLN A 328 8.17 15.14 15.65
CA GLN A 328 8.34 16.31 14.79
C GLN A 328 7.11 16.57 13.92
N ALA A 329 6.50 15.52 13.38
CA ALA A 329 5.36 15.65 12.49
C ALA A 329 4.05 16.01 13.19
N LEU A 330 3.83 15.60 14.45
CA LEU A 330 2.60 15.91 15.19
C LEU A 330 2.52 17.39 15.58
N PRO A 331 1.36 18.07 15.43
CA PRO A 331 1.16 19.42 16.00
C PRO A 331 1.28 19.43 17.52
N ALA A 332 1.90 20.48 18.08
CA ALA A 332 2.03 20.63 19.55
C ALA A 332 0.67 20.82 20.26
N SER A 333 -0.34 21.22 19.52
CA SER A 333 -1.74 21.39 19.98
C SER A 333 -2.50 20.06 20.13
N THR A 334 -1.94 18.95 19.63
CA THR A 334 -2.61 17.64 19.62
C THR A 334 -2.91 17.16 21.04
N ARG A 335 -4.20 16.88 21.31
CA ARG A 335 -4.72 16.40 22.61
C ARG A 335 -5.29 14.99 22.51
N HIS A 336 -5.79 14.62 21.33
CA HIS A 336 -6.47 13.36 21.09
C HIS A 336 -5.92 12.70 19.82
N ILE A 337 -5.53 11.44 19.93
CA ILE A 337 -4.98 10.66 18.83
C ILE A 337 -5.77 9.36 18.70
N ALA A 338 -6.27 9.05 17.51
CA ALA A 338 -6.74 7.72 17.16
C ALA A 338 -5.66 7.04 16.33
N VAL A 339 -5.13 5.92 16.80
CA VAL A 339 -4.21 5.08 16.05
C VAL A 339 -5.00 3.93 15.45
N LEU A 340 -5.03 3.86 14.12
CA LEU A 340 -5.80 2.87 13.40
C LEU A 340 -4.87 1.79 12.84
N ASP A 341 -5.05 0.57 13.31
CA ASP A 341 -4.36 -0.62 12.82
C ASP A 341 -5.29 -1.41 11.89
N ARG A 342 -4.76 -1.86 10.74
CA ARG A 342 -5.46 -2.74 9.81
C ARG A 342 -5.11 -4.20 10.06
N CYS A 343 -5.08 -4.59 11.32
CA CYS A 343 -4.82 -5.95 11.76
C CYS A 343 -5.49 -6.20 13.12
N LYS A 344 -5.52 -7.45 13.53
CA LYS A 344 -5.89 -7.88 14.88
C LYS A 344 -4.80 -8.78 15.45
N GLU A 345 -4.25 -8.42 16.62
CA GLU A 345 -3.31 -9.23 17.38
C GLU A 345 -4.03 -9.85 18.58
N PRO A 346 -4.56 -11.10 18.48
CA PRO A 346 -5.31 -11.72 19.58
C PRO A 346 -4.46 -11.87 20.82
N GLY A 347 -5.02 -11.50 21.99
CA GLY A 347 -4.34 -11.59 23.27
C GLY A 347 -3.38 -10.44 23.60
N ALA A 348 -3.11 -9.54 22.65
CA ALA A 348 -2.31 -8.34 22.91
C ALA A 348 -3.16 -7.22 23.54
N ASP A 349 -2.52 -6.40 24.35
CA ASP A 349 -3.13 -5.19 24.89
C ASP A 349 -3.05 -4.00 23.92
N GLY A 350 -3.58 -4.20 22.73
CA GLY A 350 -3.58 -3.27 21.62
C GLY A 350 -2.73 -3.76 20.43
N GLU A 351 -3.05 -3.25 19.27
CA GLU A 351 -2.41 -3.57 18.01
C GLU A 351 -1.00 -2.95 17.90
N PRO A 352 -0.15 -3.40 16.96
CA PRO A 352 1.26 -3.03 16.93
C PRO A 352 1.54 -1.54 16.79
N LEU A 353 0.90 -0.84 15.83
CA LEU A 353 1.14 0.60 15.64
C LEU A 353 0.67 1.42 16.84
N TYR A 354 -0.49 1.07 17.40
CA TYR A 354 -1.00 1.71 18.62
C TYR A 354 0.02 1.62 19.77
N LYS A 355 0.60 0.44 20.02
CA LYS A 355 1.59 0.25 21.07
C LYS A 355 2.85 1.09 20.85
N ASP A 356 3.35 1.13 19.62
CA ASP A 356 4.54 1.92 19.28
C ASP A 356 4.31 3.43 19.48
N VAL A 357 3.14 3.94 19.08
CA VAL A 357 2.77 5.35 19.27
C VAL A 357 2.60 5.69 20.75
N VAL A 358 1.94 4.82 21.53
CA VAL A 358 1.79 5.00 22.97
C VAL A 358 3.16 5.06 23.66
N THR A 359 4.07 4.14 23.30
CA THR A 359 5.43 4.10 23.85
C THR A 359 6.19 5.39 23.53
N ALA A 360 6.21 5.80 22.25
CA ALA A 360 6.94 7.00 21.82
C ALA A 360 6.46 8.28 22.53
N LEU A 361 5.15 8.45 22.68
CA LEU A 361 4.58 9.62 23.35
C LEU A 361 4.74 9.57 24.87
N ALA A 362 4.66 8.38 25.48
CA ALA A 362 4.91 8.22 26.91
C ALA A 362 6.37 8.52 27.29
N GLU A 363 7.33 8.06 26.46
CA GLU A 363 8.75 8.36 26.65
C GLU A 363 9.05 9.85 26.45
N ASP A 364 8.43 10.51 25.46
CA ASP A 364 8.55 11.96 25.25
C ASP A 364 8.13 12.75 26.50
N VAL A 365 6.96 12.43 27.05
CA VAL A 365 6.47 13.08 28.28
C VAL A 365 7.34 12.74 29.49
N ALA A 366 7.76 11.48 29.64
CA ALA A 366 8.58 11.02 30.77
C ALA A 366 9.98 11.64 30.77
N SER A 367 10.51 12.05 29.64
CA SER A 367 11.81 12.74 29.54
C SER A 367 11.84 14.08 30.27
N GLY A 368 10.67 14.71 30.45
CA GLY A 368 10.53 16.05 31.04
C GLY A 368 10.94 17.22 30.11
N GLU A 369 11.66 16.91 29.03
CA GLU A 369 12.13 17.87 28.01
C GLU A 369 11.43 17.65 26.65
N GLY A 370 10.44 16.76 26.60
CA GLY A 370 9.72 16.36 25.41
C GLY A 370 8.83 17.47 24.83
N LYS A 371 8.30 17.22 23.65
CA LYS A 371 7.37 18.11 22.94
C LYS A 371 6.05 18.28 23.69
N PHE A 372 5.56 17.20 24.29
CA PHE A 372 4.30 17.17 25.00
C PHE A 372 4.52 17.28 26.52
N LYS A 373 3.87 18.27 27.16
CA LYS A 373 3.91 18.39 28.64
C LYS A 373 3.02 17.36 29.34
N HIS A 374 1.99 16.90 28.66
CA HIS A 374 1.03 15.91 29.13
C HIS A 374 0.77 14.92 28.00
N LEU A 375 0.61 13.66 28.37
CA LEU A 375 0.31 12.60 27.41
C LEU A 375 -1.05 12.89 26.75
N PRO A 376 -1.11 13.05 25.40
CA PRO A 376 -2.37 13.11 24.70
C PRO A 376 -3.23 11.87 24.99
N ARG A 377 -4.54 12.00 24.90
CA ARG A 377 -5.43 10.83 24.96
C ARG A 377 -5.26 10.00 23.69
N ILE A 378 -4.72 8.79 23.81
CA ILE A 378 -4.46 7.91 22.66
C ILE A 378 -5.46 6.76 22.67
N LEU A 379 -6.20 6.59 21.59
CA LEU A 379 -7.19 5.53 21.41
C LEU A 379 -6.75 4.63 20.26
N GLY A 380 -6.72 3.33 20.49
CA GLY A 380 -6.50 2.31 19.46
C GLY A 380 -7.80 1.95 18.75
N GLY A 381 -7.74 1.75 17.44
CA GLY A 381 -8.88 1.31 16.64
C GLY A 381 -8.47 0.31 15.57
N ARG A 382 -9.36 -0.62 15.24
CA ARG A 382 -9.22 -1.59 14.15
C ARG A 382 -10.19 -1.27 13.04
N TYR A 383 -9.71 -1.33 11.79
CA TYR A 383 -10.50 -1.04 10.60
C TYR A 383 -10.05 -1.92 9.42
N GLY A 384 -10.91 -2.09 8.45
CA GLY A 384 -10.53 -2.51 7.11
C GLY A 384 -9.98 -3.93 6.95
N LEU A 385 -10.06 -4.80 7.99
CA LEU A 385 -9.59 -6.19 7.89
C LEU A 385 -10.29 -6.89 6.72
N SER A 386 -9.54 -7.72 6.01
CA SER A 386 -10.06 -8.45 4.85
C SER A 386 -10.71 -7.53 3.80
N SER A 387 -10.08 -6.40 3.52
CA SER A 387 -10.56 -5.34 2.61
C SER A 387 -11.95 -4.80 2.92
N LYS A 388 -12.40 -4.89 4.19
CA LYS A 388 -13.65 -4.23 4.59
C LYS A 388 -13.57 -2.74 4.30
N GLU A 389 -14.69 -2.15 3.85
CA GLU A 389 -14.78 -0.73 3.53
C GLU A 389 -14.34 0.18 4.68
N PHE A 390 -13.75 1.32 4.31
CA PHE A 390 -13.40 2.40 5.22
C PHE A 390 -13.74 3.74 4.58
N THR A 391 -14.92 4.24 4.88
CA THR A 391 -15.55 5.38 4.22
C THR A 391 -15.41 6.68 5.03
N PRO A 392 -15.63 7.86 4.40
CA PRO A 392 -15.66 9.13 5.11
C PRO A 392 -16.60 9.16 6.33
N GLY A 393 -17.77 8.52 6.25
CA GLY A 393 -18.69 8.41 7.39
C GLY A 393 -18.08 7.65 8.58
N MET A 394 -17.34 6.57 8.32
CA MET A 394 -16.60 5.83 9.34
C MET A 394 -15.46 6.66 9.94
N ILE A 395 -14.75 7.42 9.12
CA ILE A 395 -13.66 8.32 9.55
C ILE A 395 -14.20 9.43 10.44
N ARG A 396 -15.34 10.02 10.09
CA ARG A 396 -16.02 10.99 10.96
C ARG A 396 -16.43 10.40 12.30
N ALA A 397 -16.89 9.15 12.32
CA ALA A 397 -17.20 8.46 13.58
C ALA A 397 -15.94 8.29 14.47
N VAL A 398 -14.77 8.06 13.88
CA VAL A 398 -13.50 8.03 14.61
C VAL A 398 -13.18 9.40 15.22
N PHE A 399 -13.29 10.50 14.46
CA PHE A 399 -13.10 11.85 14.99
C PHE A 399 -14.14 12.20 16.07
N GLY A 400 -15.40 11.77 15.90
CA GLY A 400 -16.46 11.89 16.90
C GLY A 400 -16.12 11.15 18.20
N ASN A 401 -15.59 9.93 18.11
CA ASN A 401 -15.14 9.16 19.26
C ASN A 401 -14.01 9.87 20.02
N LEU A 402 -13.07 10.52 19.33
CA LEU A 402 -12.01 11.31 19.96
C LEU A 402 -12.54 12.46 20.80
N SER A 403 -13.69 13.06 20.42
CA SER A 403 -14.34 14.16 21.12
C SER A 403 -15.30 13.69 22.22
N ALA A 404 -15.64 12.41 22.27
CA ALA A 404 -16.63 11.89 23.22
C ALA A 404 -16.11 11.88 24.66
N GLY A 405 -16.97 12.27 25.61
CA GLY A 405 -16.65 12.20 27.04
C GLY A 405 -16.37 10.77 27.51
N GLN A 406 -17.11 9.79 26.95
CA GLN A 406 -16.90 8.34 27.15
C GLN A 406 -16.45 7.70 25.85
N ALA A 407 -15.23 8.03 25.40
CA ALA A 407 -14.68 7.46 24.19
C ALA A 407 -14.34 5.98 24.35
N LYS A 408 -14.67 5.20 23.32
CA LYS A 408 -14.25 3.78 23.23
C LYS A 408 -12.77 3.71 22.88
N ASN A 409 -12.01 2.90 23.63
CA ASN A 409 -10.65 2.51 23.26
C ASN A 409 -10.65 1.08 22.74
N LYS A 410 -9.67 0.73 21.90
CA LYS A 410 -9.58 -0.58 21.22
C LYS A 410 -10.87 -0.90 20.44
N PHE A 411 -11.41 0.15 19.85
CA PHE A 411 -12.67 0.10 19.10
C PHE A 411 -12.50 -0.60 17.75
N THR A 412 -13.63 -0.94 17.14
CA THR A 412 -13.74 -1.34 15.74
C THR A 412 -14.60 -0.33 14.98
N VAL A 413 -14.36 -0.17 13.69
CA VAL A 413 -15.19 0.63 12.79
C VAL A 413 -15.42 -0.12 11.47
N GLY A 414 -16.61 0.03 10.89
CA GLY A 414 -17.02 -0.64 9.66
C GLY A 414 -17.64 -2.02 9.85
N ILE A 415 -17.75 -2.49 11.09
CA ILE A 415 -18.49 -3.70 11.47
C ILE A 415 -19.42 -3.42 12.65
N HIS A 416 -20.35 -4.33 12.89
CA HIS A 416 -21.15 -4.37 14.11
C HIS A 416 -20.69 -5.54 14.98
N ASP A 417 -20.07 -5.23 16.12
CA ASP A 417 -19.63 -6.21 17.11
C ASP A 417 -20.63 -6.25 18.28
N ASP A 418 -21.46 -7.26 18.28
CA ASP A 418 -22.51 -7.51 19.27
C ASP A 418 -22.03 -8.36 20.46
N LEU A 419 -20.74 -8.77 20.47
CA LEU A 419 -20.15 -9.56 21.56
C LEU A 419 -19.40 -8.70 22.56
N THR A 420 -18.52 -7.82 22.09
CA THR A 420 -17.70 -6.96 22.96
C THR A 420 -18.13 -5.49 22.93
N HIS A 421 -19.06 -5.14 22.05
CA HIS A 421 -19.68 -3.81 21.91
C HIS A 421 -18.66 -2.68 21.71
N THR A 422 -17.52 -2.98 21.07
CA THR A 422 -16.46 -2.00 20.80
C THR A 422 -16.65 -1.23 19.51
N SER A 423 -17.60 -1.61 18.66
CA SER A 423 -17.86 -0.94 17.40
C SER A 423 -18.34 0.50 17.58
N LEU A 424 -17.83 1.38 16.75
CA LEU A 424 -18.36 2.73 16.59
C LEU A 424 -19.60 2.70 15.71
N GLU A 425 -20.64 3.40 16.13
CA GLU A 425 -21.76 3.71 15.26
C GLU A 425 -21.35 4.77 14.24
N TRP A 426 -21.76 4.59 13.00
CA TRP A 426 -21.47 5.51 11.92
C TRP A 426 -22.67 5.60 10.98
N HIS A 427 -22.78 6.74 10.30
CA HIS A 427 -23.82 6.97 9.30
C HIS A 427 -23.15 7.10 7.94
N ALA A 428 -23.74 6.47 6.93
CA ALA A 428 -23.33 6.71 5.56
C ALA A 428 -23.59 8.19 5.25
N ASP A 429 -22.61 8.84 4.65
CA ASP A 429 -22.82 10.18 4.15
C ASP A 429 -23.83 10.14 3.01
N ALA A 430 -24.71 11.13 2.95
CA ALA A 430 -25.72 11.25 1.90
C ALA A 430 -25.07 11.40 0.50
N ARG A 431 -23.79 11.76 0.45
CA ARG A 431 -22.91 11.70 -0.72
C ARG A 431 -21.50 11.40 -0.25
N ASN A 432 -20.78 10.55 -0.97
CA ASN A 432 -19.34 10.50 -0.85
C ASN A 432 -18.76 11.90 -1.08
N LEU A 433 -17.61 12.18 -0.46
CA LEU A 433 -16.88 13.43 -0.68
C LEU A 433 -16.32 13.53 -2.12
N ALA A 434 -16.65 12.56 -2.98
CA ALA A 434 -16.27 12.56 -4.37
C ALA A 434 -16.60 13.92 -5.00
N GLN A 435 -15.60 14.53 -5.59
CA GLN A 435 -15.69 15.82 -6.23
C GLN A 435 -16.88 15.85 -7.21
N GLU A 436 -17.63 16.93 -7.26
CA GLU A 436 -18.83 17.09 -8.10
C GLU A 436 -18.63 16.75 -9.60
N HIS A 437 -17.38 16.61 -10.05
CA HIS A 437 -17.03 16.35 -11.44
C HIS A 437 -16.53 14.92 -11.71
N VAL A 438 -16.55 14.04 -10.70
CA VAL A 438 -16.15 12.63 -10.89
C VAL A 438 -17.30 11.83 -11.47
N LYS A 439 -17.10 11.24 -12.65
CA LYS A 439 -18.05 10.28 -13.23
C LYS A 439 -17.84 8.91 -12.64
N GLN A 440 -18.88 8.32 -12.08
CA GLN A 440 -18.87 7.05 -11.39
C GLN A 440 -19.68 5.99 -12.14
N CYS A 441 -19.05 4.86 -12.46
CA CYS A 441 -19.69 3.79 -13.23
C CYS A 441 -19.59 2.46 -12.50
N LEU A 442 -20.65 1.65 -12.58
CA LEU A 442 -20.70 0.30 -12.04
C LEU A 442 -20.95 -0.71 -13.15
N PHE A 443 -20.24 -1.83 -13.10
CA PHE A 443 -20.48 -2.93 -14.03
C PHE A 443 -20.59 -4.25 -13.28
N TYR A 444 -21.73 -4.92 -13.46
CA TYR A 444 -22.02 -6.22 -12.87
C TYR A 444 -21.81 -7.31 -13.91
N GLY A 445 -20.87 -8.22 -13.64
CA GLY A 445 -20.52 -9.35 -14.50
C GLY A 445 -20.34 -10.64 -13.72
N LEU A 446 -20.12 -11.73 -14.44
CA LEU A 446 -19.74 -13.02 -13.86
C LEU A 446 -18.21 -13.21 -13.91
N GLY A 447 -17.69 -13.92 -12.94
CA GLY A 447 -16.30 -14.36 -13.00
C GLY A 447 -16.02 -15.13 -14.29
N SER A 448 -14.99 -14.70 -15.02
CA SER A 448 -14.54 -15.26 -16.31
C SER A 448 -15.44 -14.95 -17.52
N ASP A 449 -16.38 -14.01 -17.45
CA ASP A 449 -17.19 -13.58 -18.60
C ASP A 449 -16.55 -12.47 -19.45
N GLY A 450 -15.36 -11.99 -19.05
CA GLY A 450 -14.64 -10.91 -19.74
C GLY A 450 -14.97 -9.50 -19.27
N THR A 451 -15.98 -9.30 -18.42
CA THR A 451 -16.39 -7.96 -17.93
C THR A 451 -15.23 -7.22 -17.26
N VAL A 452 -14.50 -7.87 -16.36
CA VAL A 452 -13.37 -7.24 -15.65
C VAL A 452 -12.27 -6.82 -16.62
N SER A 453 -11.91 -7.67 -17.58
CA SER A 453 -10.89 -7.36 -18.60
C SER A 453 -11.30 -6.20 -19.50
N ALA A 454 -12.57 -6.16 -19.93
CA ALA A 454 -13.12 -5.06 -20.73
C ALA A 454 -13.07 -3.74 -19.94
N ASN A 455 -13.42 -3.77 -18.65
CA ASN A 455 -13.38 -2.59 -17.79
C ASN A 455 -11.94 -2.11 -17.52
N LYS A 456 -10.98 -3.03 -17.31
CA LYS A 456 -9.55 -2.66 -17.24
C LYS A 456 -9.07 -1.99 -18.51
N ASN A 457 -9.46 -2.50 -19.68
CA ASN A 457 -9.14 -1.87 -20.96
C ASN A 457 -9.78 -0.48 -21.10
N THR A 458 -11.03 -0.32 -20.69
CA THR A 458 -11.72 0.98 -20.68
C THR A 458 -10.95 2.01 -19.84
N ILE A 459 -10.51 1.63 -18.65
CA ILE A 459 -9.71 2.49 -17.77
C ILE A 459 -8.38 2.87 -18.44
N LYS A 460 -7.69 1.91 -19.06
CA LYS A 460 -6.44 2.16 -19.78
C LYS A 460 -6.65 3.12 -20.94
N ILE A 461 -7.64 2.86 -21.80
CA ILE A 461 -7.94 3.71 -22.95
C ILE A 461 -8.24 5.15 -22.50
N ILE A 462 -9.13 5.34 -21.54
CA ILE A 462 -9.48 6.69 -21.08
C ILE A 462 -8.28 7.35 -20.39
N GLY A 463 -7.55 6.61 -19.56
CA GLY A 463 -6.38 7.14 -18.85
C GLY A 463 -5.21 7.49 -19.77
N GLU A 464 -4.96 6.72 -20.82
CA GLU A 464 -3.78 6.89 -21.70
C GLU A 464 -4.07 7.75 -22.93
N GLU A 465 -5.29 7.64 -23.51
CA GLU A 465 -5.67 8.34 -24.73
C GLU A 465 -6.34 9.70 -24.48
N THR A 466 -6.61 10.05 -23.22
CA THR A 466 -7.23 11.32 -22.82
C THR A 466 -6.48 11.99 -21.67
N ASP A 467 -6.77 13.27 -21.43
CA ASP A 467 -6.24 14.01 -20.28
C ASP A 467 -6.89 13.61 -18.96
N ASN A 468 -7.98 12.83 -18.98
CA ASN A 468 -8.68 12.42 -17.78
C ASN A 468 -7.85 11.45 -16.92
N TYR A 469 -8.04 11.57 -15.61
CA TYR A 469 -7.65 10.54 -14.66
C TYR A 469 -8.72 9.45 -14.65
N ALA A 470 -8.24 8.21 -14.56
CA ALA A 470 -9.08 7.05 -14.53
C ALA A 470 -8.68 6.17 -13.35
N GLN A 471 -9.66 5.66 -12.61
CA GLN A 471 -9.47 4.74 -11.50
C GLN A 471 -10.42 3.56 -11.66
N GLY A 472 -9.95 2.35 -11.35
CA GLY A 472 -10.78 1.17 -11.31
C GLY A 472 -10.49 0.32 -10.10
N TYR A 473 -11.54 -0.03 -9.40
CA TYR A 473 -11.51 -0.99 -8.31
C TYR A 473 -12.49 -2.13 -8.58
N PHE A 474 -12.02 -3.36 -8.35
CA PHE A 474 -12.76 -4.56 -8.72
C PHE A 474 -13.08 -5.39 -7.48
N VAL A 475 -14.35 -5.63 -7.24
CA VAL A 475 -14.84 -6.49 -6.16
C VAL A 475 -15.03 -7.90 -6.72
N TYR A 476 -14.35 -8.85 -6.13
CA TYR A 476 -14.42 -10.27 -6.49
C TYR A 476 -15.07 -11.06 -5.34
N ASP A 477 -15.79 -12.11 -5.69
CA ASP A 477 -16.12 -13.16 -4.73
C ASP A 477 -14.91 -14.12 -4.59
N SER A 478 -14.76 -14.74 -3.44
CA SER A 478 -13.73 -15.77 -3.19
C SER A 478 -13.89 -17.01 -4.07
N LYS A 479 -15.07 -17.23 -4.68
CA LYS A 479 -15.34 -18.29 -5.67
C LYS A 479 -14.97 -17.78 -7.07
N LYS A 480 -14.02 -18.44 -7.75
CA LYS A 480 -13.48 -17.98 -9.03
C LYS A 480 -14.45 -18.06 -10.21
N ALA A 481 -15.29 -19.08 -10.32
CA ALA A 481 -16.14 -19.27 -11.49
C ALA A 481 -17.62 -19.09 -11.15
N GLY A 482 -18.34 -18.33 -11.99
CA GLY A 482 -19.78 -18.09 -11.84
C GLY A 482 -20.17 -17.19 -10.66
N ALA A 483 -19.20 -16.59 -9.97
CA ALA A 483 -19.44 -15.61 -8.94
C ALA A 483 -19.63 -14.22 -9.54
N VAL A 484 -20.39 -13.34 -8.87
CA VAL A 484 -20.55 -11.97 -9.30
C VAL A 484 -19.24 -11.20 -9.17
N THR A 485 -18.95 -10.37 -10.17
CA THR A 485 -17.90 -9.35 -10.11
C THR A 485 -18.53 -7.98 -10.24
N VAL A 486 -18.11 -7.02 -9.42
CA VAL A 486 -18.57 -5.64 -9.51
C VAL A 486 -17.35 -4.75 -9.75
N SER A 487 -17.35 -4.07 -10.90
CA SER A 487 -16.30 -3.12 -11.25
C SER A 487 -16.76 -1.71 -10.94
N HIS A 488 -16.00 -0.99 -10.13
CA HIS A 488 -16.21 0.41 -9.77
C HIS A 488 -15.21 1.25 -10.56
N LEU A 489 -15.68 2.03 -11.52
CA LEU A 489 -14.86 2.89 -12.36
C LEU A 489 -15.14 4.34 -12.07
N ARG A 490 -14.07 5.14 -12.01
CA ARG A 490 -14.16 6.60 -11.85
C ARG A 490 -13.32 7.31 -12.89
N PHE A 491 -13.87 8.43 -13.39
CA PHE A 491 -13.22 9.28 -14.38
C PHE A 491 -13.34 10.73 -13.95
N SER A 492 -12.24 11.50 -14.04
CA SER A 492 -12.20 12.89 -13.62
C SER A 492 -11.15 13.69 -14.39
N ALA A 493 -11.35 14.99 -14.55
CA ALA A 493 -10.33 15.91 -15.05
C ALA A 493 -9.19 16.16 -14.02
N SER A 494 -9.39 15.83 -12.75
CA SER A 494 -8.43 15.96 -11.66
C SER A 494 -8.07 14.59 -11.06
N PRO A 495 -6.93 14.46 -10.35
CA PRO A 495 -6.53 13.21 -9.72
C PRO A 495 -7.59 12.64 -8.78
N ILE A 496 -7.81 11.34 -8.86
CA ILE A 496 -8.74 10.57 -8.01
C ILE A 496 -7.88 9.90 -6.94
N ARG A 497 -8.16 10.17 -5.66
CA ARG A 497 -7.32 9.72 -4.55
C ARG A 497 -7.85 8.44 -3.89
N SER A 498 -9.06 8.46 -3.40
CA SER A 498 -9.60 7.39 -2.52
C SER A 498 -10.20 6.22 -3.28
N THR A 499 -10.09 5.02 -2.71
CA THR A 499 -10.55 3.74 -3.29
C THR A 499 -11.75 3.12 -2.57
N TYR A 500 -12.64 3.93 -1.99
CA TYR A 500 -13.91 3.39 -1.49
C TYR A 500 -14.89 3.10 -2.63
N LEU A 501 -15.85 2.21 -2.36
CA LEU A 501 -16.85 1.78 -3.35
C LEU A 501 -17.77 2.95 -3.74
N VAL A 502 -18.34 2.89 -4.96
CA VAL A 502 -19.44 3.77 -5.35
C VAL A 502 -20.64 3.44 -4.48
N ASN A 503 -21.22 4.43 -3.82
CA ASN A 503 -22.36 4.25 -2.91
C ASN A 503 -23.71 4.24 -3.66
N ALA A 504 -24.76 3.85 -2.92
CA ALA A 504 -26.14 3.98 -3.39
C ALA A 504 -26.46 5.43 -3.79
N GLY A 505 -27.10 5.60 -4.92
CA GLY A 505 -27.50 6.91 -5.45
C GLY A 505 -26.38 7.71 -6.13
N GLU A 506 -25.18 7.14 -6.35
CA GLU A 506 -24.02 7.88 -6.89
C GLU A 506 -23.55 7.44 -8.28
N ALA A 507 -23.99 6.28 -8.79
CA ALA A 507 -23.55 5.80 -10.08
C ALA A 507 -24.19 6.58 -11.23
N ASP A 508 -23.39 7.24 -12.07
CA ASP A 508 -23.84 7.89 -13.31
C ASP A 508 -24.17 6.87 -14.42
N PHE A 509 -23.53 5.69 -14.35
CA PHE A 509 -23.73 4.62 -15.33
C PHE A 509 -23.71 3.27 -14.62
N ILE A 510 -24.67 2.39 -14.98
CA ILE A 510 -24.74 1.01 -14.48
C ILE A 510 -24.84 0.06 -15.66
N GLY A 511 -23.88 -0.84 -15.83
CA GLY A 511 -23.89 -1.92 -16.80
C GLY A 511 -24.25 -3.25 -16.12
N CYS A 512 -25.39 -3.83 -16.49
CA CYS A 512 -25.82 -5.16 -16.04
C CYS A 512 -25.64 -6.16 -17.18
N HIS A 513 -24.59 -6.98 -17.09
CA HIS A 513 -24.23 -7.92 -18.17
C HIS A 513 -25.01 -9.25 -18.11
N GLN A 514 -25.76 -9.51 -17.04
CA GLN A 514 -26.57 -10.72 -16.87
C GLN A 514 -27.90 -10.38 -16.21
N THR A 515 -29.00 -10.77 -16.82
CA THR A 515 -30.36 -10.50 -16.31
C THR A 515 -30.61 -11.08 -14.92
N VAL A 516 -29.95 -12.19 -14.56
CA VAL A 516 -30.05 -12.83 -13.24
C VAL A 516 -29.65 -11.88 -12.08
N PHE A 517 -28.90 -10.82 -12.35
CA PHE A 517 -28.53 -9.85 -11.31
C PHE A 517 -29.70 -8.96 -10.90
N LEU A 518 -30.69 -8.77 -11.78
CA LEU A 518 -31.90 -8.02 -11.46
C LEU A 518 -32.75 -8.69 -10.36
N ASP A 519 -32.65 -10.02 -10.25
CA ASP A 519 -33.35 -10.81 -9.22
C ASP A 519 -32.57 -10.88 -7.88
N ARG A 520 -31.29 -10.49 -7.89
CA ARG A 520 -30.39 -10.67 -6.75
C ARG A 520 -29.95 -9.38 -6.08
N PHE A 521 -29.95 -8.29 -6.81
CA PHE A 521 -29.41 -7.01 -6.36
C PHE A 521 -30.35 -5.87 -6.73
N GLU A 522 -30.50 -4.92 -5.82
CA GLU A 522 -31.20 -3.66 -6.07
C GLU A 522 -30.28 -2.70 -6.86
N LEU A 523 -30.05 -3.03 -8.16
CA LEU A 523 -29.08 -2.33 -8.99
C LEU A 523 -29.43 -0.84 -9.16
N LEU A 524 -30.72 -0.52 -9.23
CA LEU A 524 -31.19 0.83 -9.45
C LEU A 524 -31.04 1.73 -8.21
N ASP A 525 -30.92 1.14 -7.01
CA ASP A 525 -30.60 1.92 -5.80
C ASP A 525 -29.21 2.55 -5.88
N MET A 526 -28.33 2.01 -6.71
CA MET A 526 -27.00 2.57 -6.94
C MET A 526 -27.02 3.78 -7.88
N ALA A 527 -28.11 3.99 -8.64
CA ALA A 527 -28.19 4.98 -9.69
C ALA A 527 -28.33 6.42 -9.15
N ALA A 528 -27.48 7.31 -9.64
CA ALA A 528 -27.69 8.75 -9.46
C ALA A 528 -28.91 9.23 -10.27
N PRO A 529 -29.50 10.39 -9.94
CA PRO A 529 -30.55 10.99 -10.79
C PRO A 529 -30.05 11.17 -12.24
N ASN A 530 -30.82 10.70 -13.20
CA ASN A 530 -30.50 10.71 -14.65
C ASN A 530 -29.35 9.76 -15.05
N ALA A 531 -29.03 8.75 -14.24
CA ALA A 531 -28.06 7.73 -14.60
C ALA A 531 -28.49 6.94 -15.84
N VAL A 532 -27.50 6.44 -16.58
CA VAL A 532 -27.72 5.52 -17.70
C VAL A 532 -27.66 4.09 -17.18
N PHE A 533 -28.67 3.29 -17.49
CA PHE A 533 -28.70 1.86 -17.20
C PHE A 533 -28.60 1.05 -18.49
N LEU A 534 -27.55 0.25 -18.62
CA LEU A 534 -27.33 -0.67 -19.75
C LEU A 534 -27.64 -2.11 -19.31
N LEU A 535 -28.62 -2.72 -19.95
CA LEU A 535 -28.99 -4.11 -19.71
C LEU A 535 -28.64 -5.00 -20.90
N ASN A 536 -27.81 -6.01 -20.69
CA ASN A 536 -27.61 -7.08 -21.66
C ASN A 536 -28.65 -8.18 -21.42
N THR A 537 -29.60 -8.29 -22.35
CA THR A 537 -30.75 -9.23 -22.25
C THR A 537 -31.02 -9.87 -23.60
N PRO A 538 -31.48 -11.12 -23.64
CA PRO A 538 -31.96 -11.76 -24.87
C PRO A 538 -33.36 -11.28 -25.28
N ALA A 539 -34.10 -10.55 -24.44
CA ALA A 539 -35.41 -10.02 -24.72
C ALA A 539 -35.36 -8.93 -25.80
N SER A 540 -36.40 -8.83 -26.63
CA SER A 540 -36.54 -7.71 -27.58
C SER A 540 -36.81 -6.40 -26.85
N VAL A 541 -36.65 -5.27 -27.54
CA VAL A 541 -36.93 -3.94 -26.96
C VAL A 541 -38.41 -3.82 -26.55
N GLU A 542 -39.31 -4.47 -27.30
CA GLU A 542 -40.74 -4.49 -27.04
C GLU A 542 -41.08 -5.31 -25.79
N ASP A 543 -40.37 -6.42 -25.58
CA ASP A 543 -40.68 -7.40 -24.53
C ASP A 543 -39.89 -7.20 -23.22
N VAL A 544 -38.84 -6.40 -23.25
CA VAL A 544 -37.90 -6.26 -22.11
C VAL A 544 -38.59 -5.85 -20.81
N TRP A 545 -39.58 -4.95 -20.90
CA TRP A 545 -40.31 -4.48 -19.71
C TRP A 545 -41.11 -5.57 -18.99
N ASP A 546 -41.60 -6.55 -19.74
CA ASP A 546 -42.36 -7.68 -19.18
C ASP A 546 -41.44 -8.71 -18.50
N THR A 547 -40.12 -8.65 -18.78
CA THR A 547 -39.12 -9.55 -18.22
C THR A 547 -38.42 -8.98 -16.98
N LEU A 548 -38.66 -7.70 -16.66
CA LEU A 548 -38.04 -7.06 -15.47
C LEU A 548 -38.74 -7.53 -14.18
N PRO A 549 -37.98 -7.72 -13.07
CA PRO A 549 -38.57 -7.94 -11.75
C PRO A 549 -39.50 -6.81 -11.36
N ARG A 550 -40.61 -7.16 -10.65
CA ARG A 550 -41.61 -6.18 -10.19
C ARG A 550 -41.20 -5.55 -8.88
#